data_59ee05b8972229a8aa09786c827d8b40
#
_entry.id   59ee05b8972229a8aa09786c827d8b40
#
_cell.length_a   1.000
_cell.length_b   1.000
_cell.length_c   1.000
_cell.angle_alpha   90.00
_cell.angle_beta   90.00
_cell.angle_gamma   90.00
#
_symmetry.space_group_name_H-M   'P 1'
#
loop_
_entity.id
_entity.type
_entity.pdbx_description
1 polymer ?
#
loop_
_entity_poly.entity_id
_entity_poly.type
_entity_poly.pdbx_seq_one_letter_code
_entity_poly.pdbx_strand_id
1 'polypeptide(L)'
;MARTIFVTGATGQTGGNVCQQLIARGDHVRALVRNPDEAAALAGIGVELAKGDIRDADDVLHAAKGAEAAIHCAALLGGAGQDLEDFKAVNMVGTENVLDAAKAHGMRRVVALSTATFLDLSTGVDFEEAPVLEKPPNDPYTVTKLAAFQEAHRRAAAGDDVLTCHPGAIFGPGLVVERALHRTSFNRVLLAGMRGKIKRYLAFPVTWVAGADVAMGSIAALDKGVAGERYLLVGRPEDTFSTAGGINRACEIAGIDHRVEDLDYRTDPEALTAEFGPTLMAIAEAAAKTKRKPRASDNLTTRRLGYDPMSFDDGLRLLISWLRELGKL
;
A
#
# COMPACT_ATOMS: atom_id res chain seq x y z
N MET A 1 22.20 -17.68 -7.04
CA MET A 1 22.47 -16.63 -8.03
C MET A 1 21.57 -15.45 -7.72
N ALA A 2 22.02 -14.22 -7.95
CA ALA A 2 21.17 -13.02 -7.83
C ALA A 2 20.04 -13.10 -8.85
N ARG A 3 18.81 -12.87 -8.43
CA ARG A 3 17.63 -12.87 -9.31
C ARG A 3 17.38 -11.47 -9.85
N THR A 4 16.84 -11.36 -11.04
CA THR A 4 16.36 -10.08 -11.56
C THR A 4 14.86 -9.96 -11.25
N ILE A 5 14.50 -8.96 -10.43
CA ILE A 5 13.13 -8.69 -10.02
C ILE A 5 12.64 -7.41 -10.71
N PHE A 6 11.53 -7.51 -11.45
CA PHE A 6 10.86 -6.38 -12.06
C PHE A 6 9.94 -5.69 -11.05
N VAL A 7 10.12 -4.39 -10.83
CA VAL A 7 9.33 -3.62 -9.87
C VAL A 7 8.64 -2.46 -10.58
N THR A 8 7.32 -2.35 -10.42
CA THR A 8 6.57 -1.18 -10.87
C THR A 8 6.15 -0.33 -9.69
N GLY A 9 5.94 0.97 -9.90
CA GLY A 9 5.63 1.88 -8.80
C GLY A 9 6.80 2.12 -7.84
N ALA A 10 8.03 1.87 -8.27
CA ALA A 10 9.26 1.96 -7.48
C ALA A 10 9.51 3.36 -6.89
N THR A 11 9.03 4.43 -7.52
CA THR A 11 9.12 5.79 -6.97
C THR A 11 8.15 6.04 -5.80
N GLY A 12 7.11 5.20 -5.63
CA GLY A 12 6.20 5.28 -4.50
C GLY A 12 6.82 4.79 -3.20
N GLN A 13 6.16 5.07 -2.08
CA GLN A 13 6.65 4.67 -0.76
C GLN A 13 6.90 3.17 -0.65
N THR A 14 5.93 2.34 -1.02
CA THR A 14 6.07 0.88 -0.95
C THR A 14 7.10 0.35 -1.92
N GLY A 15 7.00 0.73 -3.20
CA GLY A 15 7.93 0.25 -4.23
C GLY A 15 9.37 0.65 -3.97
N GLY A 16 9.62 1.86 -3.43
CA GLY A 16 10.96 2.29 -3.01
C GLY A 16 11.54 1.42 -1.89
N ASN A 17 10.73 1.09 -0.86
CA ASN A 17 11.15 0.18 0.21
C ASN A 17 11.39 -1.25 -0.32
N VAL A 18 10.56 -1.73 -1.28
CA VAL A 18 10.78 -3.02 -1.95
C VAL A 18 12.12 -3.03 -2.68
N CYS A 19 12.41 -2.02 -3.50
CA CYS A 19 13.68 -1.90 -4.20
C CYS A 19 14.87 -1.90 -3.24
N GLN A 20 14.79 -1.11 -2.17
CA GLN A 20 15.85 -1.00 -1.18
C GLN A 20 16.15 -2.33 -0.50
N GLN A 21 15.12 -3.09 -0.10
CA GLN A 21 15.30 -4.39 0.55
C GLN A 21 15.77 -5.48 -0.43
N LEU A 22 15.30 -5.47 -1.68
CA LEU A 22 15.78 -6.40 -2.71
C LEU A 22 17.25 -6.18 -3.03
N ILE A 23 17.70 -4.92 -3.21
CA ILE A 23 19.10 -4.58 -3.42
C ILE A 23 19.95 -4.99 -2.22
N ALA A 24 19.50 -4.68 -0.98
CA ALA A 24 20.21 -5.07 0.24
C ALA A 24 20.34 -6.61 0.38
N ARG A 25 19.39 -7.37 -0.17
CA ARG A 25 19.42 -8.83 -0.23
C ARG A 25 20.34 -9.37 -1.32
N GLY A 26 20.83 -8.52 -2.23
CA GLY A 26 21.71 -8.91 -3.34
C GLY A 26 20.96 -9.32 -4.62
N ASP A 27 19.67 -9.02 -4.76
CA ASP A 27 18.94 -9.18 -6.01
C ASP A 27 19.24 -8.03 -6.97
N HIS A 28 19.16 -8.29 -8.26
CA HIS A 28 19.09 -7.24 -9.28
C HIS A 28 17.64 -6.72 -9.36
N VAL A 29 17.48 -5.40 -9.31
CA VAL A 29 16.17 -4.77 -9.41
C VAL A 29 16.11 -3.92 -10.66
N ARG A 30 15.12 -4.20 -11.51
CA ARG A 30 14.77 -3.33 -12.62
C ARG A 30 13.41 -2.68 -12.36
N ALA A 31 13.37 -1.35 -12.35
CA ALA A 31 12.19 -0.57 -12.05
C ALA A 31 11.65 0.15 -13.29
N LEU A 32 10.35 -0.03 -13.59
CA LEU A 32 9.65 0.78 -14.58
C LEU A 32 9.39 2.16 -14.01
N VAL A 33 9.90 3.21 -14.65
CA VAL A 33 9.75 4.60 -14.23
C VAL A 33 9.41 5.50 -15.42
N ARG A 34 8.45 6.42 -15.23
CA ARG A 34 8.06 7.35 -16.30
C ARG A 34 9.12 8.43 -16.54
N ASN A 35 9.71 8.90 -15.47
CA ASN A 35 10.77 9.91 -15.50
C ASN A 35 11.96 9.43 -14.68
N PRO A 36 13.08 9.03 -15.32
CA PRO A 36 14.29 8.60 -14.64
C PRO A 36 14.91 9.66 -13.72
N ASP A 37 14.78 10.95 -14.06
CA ASP A 37 15.34 12.03 -13.25
C ASP A 37 14.65 12.13 -11.86
N GLU A 38 13.33 11.90 -11.82
CA GLU A 38 12.57 11.81 -10.55
C GLU A 38 12.90 10.54 -9.75
N ALA A 39 13.59 9.60 -10.36
CA ALA A 39 13.96 8.31 -9.79
C ALA A 39 15.45 8.19 -9.45
N ALA A 40 16.21 9.29 -9.48
CA ALA A 40 17.65 9.30 -9.23
C ALA A 40 18.05 8.64 -7.90
N ALA A 41 17.24 8.77 -6.85
CA ALA A 41 17.47 8.09 -5.57
C ALA A 41 17.44 6.56 -5.69
N LEU A 42 16.62 6.00 -6.59
CA LEU A 42 16.60 4.56 -6.89
C LEU A 42 17.88 4.12 -7.61
N ALA A 43 18.31 4.89 -8.62
CA ALA A 43 19.57 4.62 -9.31
C ALA A 43 20.77 4.67 -8.33
N GLY A 44 20.74 5.63 -7.40
CA GLY A 44 21.79 5.80 -6.38
C GLY A 44 21.97 4.60 -5.46
N ILE A 45 20.98 3.75 -5.30
CA ILE A 45 21.08 2.48 -4.54
C ILE A 45 21.29 1.25 -5.43
N GLY A 46 21.50 1.43 -6.74
CA GLY A 46 21.82 0.33 -7.66
C GLY A 46 20.61 -0.26 -8.39
N VAL A 47 19.46 0.40 -8.38
CA VAL A 47 18.28 -0.02 -9.18
C VAL A 47 18.48 0.35 -10.65
N GLU A 48 18.32 -0.61 -11.54
CA GLU A 48 18.27 -0.38 -12.99
C GLU A 48 16.94 0.30 -13.34
N LEU A 49 17.01 1.49 -13.94
CA LEU A 49 15.82 2.24 -14.36
C LEU A 49 15.47 1.93 -15.80
N ALA A 50 14.29 1.37 -16.03
CA ALA A 50 13.69 1.21 -17.35
C ALA A 50 12.65 2.32 -17.54
N LYS A 51 12.88 3.21 -18.51
CA LYS A 51 11.92 4.27 -18.85
C LYS A 51 10.72 3.68 -19.56
N GLY A 52 9.51 4.03 -19.11
CA GLY A 52 8.26 3.61 -19.74
C GLY A 52 7.05 3.94 -18.86
N ASP A 53 5.86 3.77 -19.43
CA ASP A 53 4.58 3.96 -18.76
C ASP A 53 3.88 2.62 -18.54
N ILE A 54 3.33 2.41 -17.35
CA ILE A 54 2.60 1.18 -17.02
C ILE A 54 1.36 0.98 -17.89
N ARG A 55 0.82 2.04 -18.50
CA ARG A 55 -0.34 2.05 -19.38
C ARG A 55 -0.02 1.55 -20.79
N ASP A 56 1.26 1.53 -21.16
CA ASP A 56 1.76 1.09 -22.44
C ASP A 56 2.27 -0.36 -22.34
N ALA A 57 1.65 -1.28 -23.10
CA ALA A 57 1.98 -2.69 -23.04
C ALA A 57 3.41 -2.98 -23.54
N ASP A 58 3.86 -2.27 -24.58
CA ASP A 58 5.19 -2.46 -25.16
C ASP A 58 6.28 -1.96 -24.20
N ASP A 59 6.05 -0.82 -23.54
CA ASP A 59 6.95 -0.30 -22.50
C ASP A 59 7.12 -1.31 -21.36
N VAL A 60 6.00 -1.88 -20.88
CA VAL A 60 6.02 -2.87 -19.79
C VAL A 60 6.70 -4.16 -20.23
N LEU A 61 6.38 -4.64 -21.45
CA LEU A 61 6.97 -5.86 -22.00
C LEU A 61 8.50 -5.71 -22.16
N HIS A 62 8.97 -4.57 -22.69
CA HIS A 62 10.40 -4.31 -22.84
C HIS A 62 11.12 -4.20 -21.50
N ALA A 63 10.54 -3.44 -20.55
CA ALA A 63 11.13 -3.24 -19.23
C ALA A 63 11.20 -4.55 -18.41
N ALA A 64 10.23 -5.44 -18.60
CA ALA A 64 10.15 -6.73 -17.90
C ALA A 64 11.09 -7.82 -18.47
N LYS A 65 11.73 -7.58 -19.62
CA LYS A 65 12.54 -8.60 -20.32
C LYS A 65 13.68 -9.15 -19.46
N GLY A 66 13.71 -10.47 -19.31
CA GLY A 66 14.75 -11.18 -18.54
C GLY A 66 14.56 -11.11 -17.02
N ALA A 67 13.49 -10.51 -16.51
CA ALA A 67 13.14 -10.62 -15.12
C ALA A 67 12.58 -12.01 -14.79
N GLU A 68 12.93 -12.54 -13.62
CA GLU A 68 12.51 -13.86 -13.16
C GLU A 68 11.17 -13.80 -12.40
N ALA A 69 10.84 -12.64 -11.83
CA ALA A 69 9.60 -12.41 -11.09
C ALA A 69 9.29 -10.91 -11.03
N ALA A 70 8.06 -10.55 -10.63
CA ALA A 70 7.66 -9.16 -10.51
C ALA A 70 6.99 -8.85 -9.17
N ILE A 71 7.21 -7.61 -8.67
CA ILE A 71 6.40 -6.99 -7.61
C ILE A 71 5.75 -5.74 -8.17
N HIS A 72 4.43 -5.79 -8.31
CA HIS A 72 3.62 -4.74 -8.90
C HIS A 72 3.04 -3.83 -7.81
N CYS A 73 3.70 -2.68 -7.58
CA CYS A 73 3.28 -1.67 -6.60
C CYS A 73 2.63 -0.44 -7.25
N ALA A 74 2.63 -0.34 -8.58
CA ALA A 74 2.08 0.82 -9.27
C ALA A 74 0.56 0.90 -9.04
N ALA A 75 0.09 2.05 -8.59
CA ALA A 75 -1.33 2.36 -8.48
C ALA A 75 -1.55 3.87 -8.48
N LEU A 76 -2.68 4.30 -9.02
CA LEU A 76 -3.22 5.63 -8.84
C LEU A 76 -4.10 5.62 -7.60
N LEU A 77 -3.75 6.46 -6.60
CA LEU A 77 -4.43 6.52 -5.30
C LEU A 77 -5.44 7.68 -5.22
N GLY A 78 -5.41 8.57 -6.19
CA GLY A 78 -6.21 9.79 -6.25
C GLY A 78 -5.36 11.02 -6.46
N GLY A 79 -6.01 12.07 -6.91
CA GLY A 79 -5.37 13.33 -7.21
C GLY A 79 -6.38 14.35 -7.76
N ALA A 80 -6.07 15.67 -7.73
CA ALA A 80 -6.91 16.67 -8.39
C ALA A 80 -6.83 16.48 -9.91
N GLY A 81 -7.99 16.52 -10.57
CA GLY A 81 -8.09 16.46 -12.03
C GLY A 81 -7.95 15.05 -12.62
N GLN A 82 -7.98 13.99 -11.80
CA GLN A 82 -7.97 12.60 -12.26
C GLN A 82 -9.41 12.08 -12.31
N ASP A 83 -9.78 11.48 -13.43
CA ASP A 83 -11.08 10.87 -13.65
C ASP A 83 -11.01 9.33 -13.57
N LEU A 84 -12.15 8.67 -13.75
CA LEU A 84 -12.24 7.21 -13.71
C LEU A 84 -11.38 6.53 -14.79
N GLU A 85 -11.22 7.15 -15.97
CA GLU A 85 -10.43 6.58 -17.06
C GLU A 85 -8.95 6.59 -16.72
N ASP A 86 -8.44 7.63 -16.03
CA ASP A 86 -7.08 7.65 -15.51
C ASP A 86 -6.83 6.49 -14.53
N PHE A 87 -7.80 6.25 -13.64
CA PHE A 87 -7.71 5.13 -12.69
C PHE A 87 -7.76 3.78 -13.40
N LYS A 88 -8.62 3.60 -14.40
CA LYS A 88 -8.68 2.38 -15.21
C LYS A 88 -7.36 2.14 -15.93
N ALA A 89 -6.84 3.16 -16.60
CA ALA A 89 -5.61 3.04 -17.36
C ALA A 89 -4.42 2.60 -16.49
N VAL A 90 -4.30 3.13 -15.26
CA VAL A 90 -3.18 2.78 -14.38
C VAL A 90 -3.45 1.50 -13.58
N ASN A 91 -4.62 1.39 -12.93
CA ASN A 91 -4.87 0.31 -11.96
C ASN A 91 -5.35 -0.99 -12.62
N MET A 92 -6.11 -0.91 -13.72
CA MET A 92 -6.60 -2.09 -14.43
C MET A 92 -5.66 -2.47 -15.57
N VAL A 93 -5.57 -1.62 -16.61
CA VAL A 93 -4.73 -1.89 -17.80
C VAL A 93 -3.26 -2.06 -17.38
N GLY A 94 -2.74 -1.22 -16.49
CA GLY A 94 -1.38 -1.37 -15.98
C GLY A 94 -1.14 -2.71 -15.28
N THR A 95 -2.12 -3.24 -14.53
CA THR A 95 -2.02 -4.58 -13.92
C THR A 95 -2.04 -5.66 -15.00
N GLU A 96 -2.95 -5.57 -15.99
CA GLU A 96 -3.03 -6.50 -17.11
C GLU A 96 -1.70 -6.56 -17.90
N ASN A 97 -1.12 -5.39 -18.21
CA ASN A 97 0.17 -5.29 -18.90
C ASN A 97 1.30 -6.00 -18.13
N VAL A 98 1.35 -5.86 -16.80
CA VAL A 98 2.35 -6.57 -15.99
C VAL A 98 2.13 -8.08 -15.99
N LEU A 99 0.88 -8.55 -15.91
CA LEU A 99 0.55 -9.97 -15.94
C LEU A 99 0.85 -10.58 -17.33
N ASP A 100 0.56 -9.85 -18.41
CA ASP A 100 0.86 -10.28 -19.77
C ASP A 100 2.37 -10.33 -20.03
N ALA A 101 3.12 -9.33 -19.59
CA ALA A 101 4.57 -9.32 -19.68
C ALA A 101 5.21 -10.46 -18.87
N ALA A 102 4.69 -10.74 -17.69
CA ALA A 102 5.15 -11.84 -16.85
C ALA A 102 4.95 -13.19 -17.56
N LYS A 103 3.77 -13.39 -18.16
CA LYS A 103 3.47 -14.59 -18.95
C LYS A 103 4.34 -14.71 -20.19
N ALA A 104 4.51 -13.63 -20.95
CA ALA A 104 5.32 -13.60 -22.16
C ALA A 104 6.79 -13.92 -21.89
N HIS A 105 7.33 -13.49 -20.75
CA HIS A 105 8.72 -13.74 -20.36
C HIS A 105 8.91 -14.99 -19.46
N GLY A 106 7.85 -15.73 -19.16
CA GLY A 106 7.93 -16.93 -18.33
C GLY A 106 8.36 -16.64 -16.89
N MET A 107 7.96 -15.49 -16.35
CA MET A 107 8.24 -15.17 -14.94
C MET A 107 7.60 -16.20 -14.04
N ARG A 108 8.33 -16.62 -13.02
CA ARG A 108 7.88 -17.66 -12.09
C ARG A 108 6.78 -17.16 -11.13
N ARG A 109 6.67 -15.83 -10.90
CA ARG A 109 5.67 -15.24 -9.97
C ARG A 109 5.49 -13.76 -10.17
N VAL A 110 4.23 -13.31 -9.97
CA VAL A 110 3.87 -11.90 -9.80
C VAL A 110 3.23 -11.70 -8.44
N VAL A 111 3.75 -10.75 -7.66
CA VAL A 111 3.11 -10.24 -6.43
C VAL A 111 2.46 -8.91 -6.74
N ALA A 112 1.13 -8.82 -6.71
CA ALA A 112 0.39 -7.60 -6.99
C ALA A 112 -0.12 -6.95 -5.71
N LEU A 113 0.24 -5.68 -5.46
CA LEU A 113 -0.33 -4.93 -4.35
C LEU A 113 -1.79 -4.56 -4.63
N SER A 114 -2.66 -4.90 -3.70
CA SER A 114 -4.09 -4.65 -3.74
C SER A 114 -4.51 -3.74 -2.57
N THR A 115 -5.76 -3.82 -2.15
CA THR A 115 -6.34 -3.07 -1.01
C THR A 115 -7.41 -3.92 -0.33
N ALA A 116 -7.79 -3.52 0.88
CA ALA A 116 -8.88 -4.15 1.63
C ALA A 116 -10.24 -3.43 1.45
N THR A 117 -10.30 -2.33 0.74
CA THR A 117 -11.47 -1.44 0.71
C THR A 117 -12.75 -2.08 0.16
N PHE A 118 -12.62 -3.16 -0.61
CA PHE A 118 -13.73 -3.90 -1.19
C PHE A 118 -14.04 -5.23 -0.49
N LEU A 119 -13.35 -5.55 0.62
CA LEU A 119 -13.58 -6.80 1.36
C LEU A 119 -14.60 -6.62 2.47
N ASP A 120 -15.47 -7.61 2.67
CA ASP A 120 -16.44 -7.63 3.76
C ASP A 120 -15.80 -8.15 5.05
N LEU A 121 -15.35 -7.22 5.87
CA LEU A 121 -14.76 -7.51 7.17
C LEU A 121 -15.79 -7.71 8.28
N SER A 122 -17.09 -7.59 7.99
CA SER A 122 -18.16 -7.81 8.97
C SER A 122 -18.46 -9.29 9.22
N THR A 123 -18.05 -10.18 8.32
CA THR A 123 -18.34 -11.62 8.36
C THR A 123 -17.69 -12.36 9.52
N GLY A 124 -16.61 -11.79 10.08
CA GLY A 124 -15.86 -12.42 11.19
C GLY A 124 -14.94 -13.57 10.77
N VAL A 125 -14.83 -13.87 9.46
CA VAL A 125 -13.82 -14.80 8.91
C VAL A 125 -12.44 -14.13 8.88
N ASP A 126 -11.40 -14.91 8.64
CA ASP A 126 -10.06 -14.37 8.49
C ASP A 126 -10.01 -13.43 7.27
N PHE A 127 -9.21 -12.39 7.37
CA PHE A 127 -9.14 -11.36 6.34
C PHE A 127 -8.82 -11.94 4.95
N GLU A 128 -7.94 -12.91 4.91
CA GLU A 128 -7.53 -13.57 3.68
C GLU A 128 -8.68 -14.38 3.03
N GLU A 129 -9.73 -14.70 3.79
CA GLU A 129 -10.91 -15.43 3.33
C GLU A 129 -12.14 -14.52 3.19
N ALA A 130 -12.05 -13.24 3.63
CA ALA A 130 -13.17 -12.32 3.62
C ALA A 130 -13.74 -12.18 2.19
N PRO A 131 -15.06 -12.32 2.00
CA PRO A 131 -15.67 -12.17 0.68
C PRO A 131 -15.58 -10.72 0.20
N VAL A 132 -15.73 -10.51 -1.10
CA VAL A 132 -15.95 -9.17 -1.65
C VAL A 132 -17.31 -8.67 -1.18
N LEU A 133 -17.40 -7.39 -0.80
CA LEU A 133 -18.65 -6.74 -0.46
C LEU A 133 -19.67 -6.88 -1.60
N GLU A 134 -20.92 -7.15 -1.26
CA GLU A 134 -22.02 -7.18 -2.25
C GLU A 134 -22.16 -5.83 -2.97
N LYS A 135 -21.94 -4.74 -2.23
CA LYS A 135 -21.94 -3.36 -2.75
C LYS A 135 -20.66 -2.64 -2.28
N PRO A 136 -19.54 -2.86 -2.98
CA PRO A 136 -18.29 -2.17 -2.64
C PRO A 136 -18.43 -0.66 -2.88
N PRO A 137 -17.61 0.16 -2.20
CA PRO A 137 -17.56 1.60 -2.46
C PRO A 137 -17.38 1.90 -3.96
N ASN A 138 -18.15 2.87 -4.46
CA ASN A 138 -18.17 3.23 -5.88
C ASN A 138 -17.25 4.43 -6.18
N ASP A 139 -16.14 4.54 -5.46
CA ASP A 139 -15.09 5.49 -5.80
C ASP A 139 -14.14 4.90 -6.87
N PRO A 140 -13.52 5.75 -7.72
CA PRO A 140 -12.66 5.28 -8.81
C PRO A 140 -11.53 4.36 -8.37
N TYR A 141 -10.94 4.61 -7.20
CA TYR A 141 -9.86 3.77 -6.66
C TYR A 141 -10.35 2.37 -6.32
N THR A 142 -11.41 2.26 -5.50
CA THR A 142 -11.95 0.96 -5.05
C THR A 142 -12.45 0.14 -6.24
N VAL A 143 -13.20 0.74 -7.18
CA VAL A 143 -13.70 0.06 -8.36
C VAL A 143 -12.57 -0.53 -9.21
N THR A 144 -11.52 0.24 -9.48
CA THR A 144 -10.42 -0.20 -10.32
C THR A 144 -9.48 -1.19 -9.63
N LYS A 145 -9.28 -1.06 -8.31
CA LYS A 145 -8.51 -2.04 -7.53
C LYS A 145 -9.25 -3.36 -7.38
N LEU A 146 -10.59 -3.35 -7.27
CA LEU A 146 -11.39 -4.57 -7.29
C LEU A 146 -11.26 -5.29 -8.64
N ALA A 147 -11.37 -4.57 -9.75
CA ALA A 147 -11.23 -5.16 -11.08
C ALA A 147 -9.83 -5.77 -11.28
N ALA A 148 -8.76 -5.07 -10.89
CA ALA A 148 -7.40 -5.59 -10.94
C ALA A 148 -7.20 -6.83 -10.06
N PHE A 149 -7.81 -6.85 -8.87
CA PHE A 149 -7.82 -8.02 -7.98
C PHE A 149 -8.53 -9.22 -8.63
N GLN A 150 -9.71 -9.01 -9.20
CA GLN A 150 -10.47 -10.05 -9.90
C GLN A 150 -9.69 -10.63 -11.08
N GLU A 151 -9.02 -9.77 -11.87
CA GLU A 151 -8.16 -10.22 -12.99
C GLU A 151 -6.97 -11.05 -12.47
N ALA A 152 -6.27 -10.61 -11.44
CA ALA A 152 -5.18 -11.38 -10.84
C ALA A 152 -5.65 -12.78 -10.39
N HIS A 153 -6.81 -12.87 -9.73
CA HIS A 153 -7.38 -14.14 -9.29
C HIS A 153 -7.86 -15.02 -10.45
N ARG A 154 -8.45 -14.41 -11.49
CA ARG A 154 -8.82 -15.13 -12.72
C ARG A 154 -7.59 -15.75 -13.41
N ARG A 155 -6.47 -15.00 -13.47
CA ARG A 155 -5.19 -15.48 -14.00
C ARG A 155 -4.62 -16.62 -13.16
N ALA A 156 -4.67 -16.49 -11.84
CA ALA A 156 -4.22 -17.56 -10.92
C ALA A 156 -5.04 -18.85 -11.15
N ALA A 157 -6.36 -18.75 -11.26
CA ALA A 157 -7.23 -19.88 -11.56
C ALA A 157 -6.96 -20.52 -12.95
N ALA A 158 -6.41 -19.74 -13.89
CA ALA A 158 -5.99 -20.20 -15.21
C ALA A 158 -4.55 -20.78 -15.23
N GLY A 159 -3.86 -20.82 -14.08
CA GLY A 159 -2.53 -21.43 -13.92
C GLY A 159 -1.35 -20.46 -13.95
N ASP A 160 -1.57 -19.15 -14.04
CA ASP A 160 -0.50 -18.17 -13.89
C ASP A 160 -0.10 -18.08 -12.40
N ASP A 161 1.20 -17.98 -12.06
CA ASP A 161 1.65 -17.81 -10.67
C ASP A 161 1.54 -16.33 -10.25
N VAL A 162 0.35 -15.93 -9.87
CA VAL A 162 0.05 -14.59 -9.36
C VAL A 162 -0.66 -14.67 -8.02
N LEU A 163 -0.29 -13.79 -7.10
CA LEU A 163 -0.90 -13.63 -5.79
C LEU A 163 -1.03 -12.15 -5.43
N THR A 164 -1.83 -11.85 -4.41
CA THR A 164 -2.09 -10.46 -4.02
C THR A 164 -1.71 -10.18 -2.58
N CYS A 165 -1.14 -8.99 -2.34
CA CYS A 165 -0.85 -8.46 -1.01
C CYS A 165 -1.73 -7.24 -0.72
N HIS A 166 -2.33 -7.20 0.47
CA HIS A 166 -3.29 -6.18 0.87
C HIS A 166 -2.74 -5.40 2.07
N PRO A 167 -2.07 -4.26 1.83
CA PRO A 167 -1.53 -3.45 2.92
C PRO A 167 -2.61 -2.66 3.64
N GLY A 168 -2.34 -2.33 4.91
CA GLY A 168 -3.09 -1.36 5.69
C GLY A 168 -2.72 0.09 5.35
N ALA A 169 -2.85 0.99 6.32
CA ALA A 169 -2.48 2.40 6.21
C ALA A 169 -0.95 2.54 6.28
N ILE A 170 -0.32 2.75 5.13
CA ILE A 170 1.13 2.74 5.00
C ILE A 170 1.73 4.07 5.43
N PHE A 171 2.71 4.02 6.35
CA PHE A 171 3.48 5.18 6.80
C PHE A 171 4.98 4.84 6.90
N GLY A 172 5.82 5.82 7.28
CA GLY A 172 7.25 5.62 7.48
C GLY A 172 8.13 6.24 6.38
N PRO A 173 9.45 6.13 6.47
CA PRO A 173 10.39 6.68 5.50
C PRO A 173 10.13 6.18 4.07
N GLY A 174 10.43 7.03 3.10
CA GLY A 174 10.39 6.67 1.68
C GLY A 174 11.59 7.23 0.94
N LEU A 175 12.08 6.50 -0.05
CA LEU A 175 13.30 6.83 -0.79
C LEU A 175 13.11 8.08 -1.66
N VAL A 176 11.94 8.23 -2.31
CA VAL A 176 11.59 9.43 -3.08
C VAL A 176 10.67 10.30 -2.21
N VAL A 177 11.27 11.34 -1.61
CA VAL A 177 10.64 12.17 -0.55
C VAL A 177 9.31 12.78 -1.00
N GLU A 178 9.26 13.33 -2.21
CA GLU A 178 8.07 14.00 -2.77
C GLU A 178 6.90 13.02 -2.90
N ARG A 179 7.19 11.76 -3.23
CA ARG A 179 6.19 10.69 -3.34
C ARG A 179 5.75 10.19 -1.97
N ALA A 180 6.69 10.01 -1.04
CA ALA A 180 6.39 9.57 0.32
C ALA A 180 5.58 10.62 1.11
N LEU A 181 5.73 11.91 0.79
CA LEU A 181 4.98 13.03 1.37
C LEU A 181 3.86 13.56 0.44
N HIS A 182 3.45 12.75 -0.54
CA HIS A 182 2.32 13.13 -1.40
C HIS A 182 1.04 13.37 -0.58
N ARG A 183 0.15 14.23 -1.07
CA ARG A 183 -1.05 14.66 -0.34
C ARG A 183 -1.99 13.51 0.08
N THR A 184 -1.97 12.38 -0.61
CA THR A 184 -2.76 11.19 -0.30
C THR A 184 -2.06 10.23 0.65
N SER A 185 -0.81 10.52 1.10
CA SER A 185 -0.06 9.63 1.98
C SER A 185 -0.42 9.83 3.46
N PHE A 186 -0.41 8.76 4.23
CA PHE A 186 -0.54 8.85 5.68
C PHE A 186 0.62 9.58 6.35
N ASN A 187 1.81 9.59 5.76
CA ASN A 187 2.92 10.44 6.21
C ASN A 187 2.53 11.92 6.24
N ARG A 188 1.78 12.38 5.21
CA ARG A 188 1.30 13.76 5.14
C ARG A 188 0.30 14.07 6.23
N VAL A 189 -0.59 13.10 6.55
CA VAL A 189 -1.57 13.23 7.62
C VAL A 189 -0.87 13.32 8.98
N LEU A 190 0.04 12.38 9.29
CA LEU A 190 0.82 12.39 10.53
C LEU A 190 1.65 13.68 10.67
N LEU A 191 2.35 14.10 9.62
CA LEU A 191 3.11 15.34 9.61
C LEU A 191 2.23 16.58 9.83
N ALA A 192 1.07 16.66 9.18
CA ALA A 192 0.14 17.76 9.36
C ALA A 192 -0.41 17.81 10.79
N GLY A 193 -0.70 16.65 11.39
CA GLY A 193 -1.08 16.53 12.79
C GLY A 193 0.02 17.01 13.73
N MET A 194 1.24 16.49 13.61
CA MET A 194 2.39 16.91 14.42
C MET A 194 2.70 18.41 14.29
N ARG A 195 2.35 19.03 13.17
CA ARG A 195 2.46 20.49 12.96
C ARG A 195 1.26 21.30 13.47
N GLY A 196 0.31 20.66 14.18
CA GLY A 196 -0.88 21.31 14.76
C GLY A 196 -1.94 21.74 13.73
N LYS A 197 -1.85 21.24 12.47
CA LYS A 197 -2.80 21.60 11.41
C LYS A 197 -4.10 20.80 11.45
N ILE A 198 -4.10 19.65 12.13
CA ILE A 198 -5.27 18.81 12.33
C ILE A 198 -5.63 18.89 13.82
N LYS A 199 -6.83 19.35 14.12
CA LYS A 199 -7.33 19.50 15.50
C LYS A 199 -8.29 18.39 15.90
N ARG A 200 -8.99 17.82 14.93
CA ARG A 200 -9.98 16.77 15.13
C ARG A 200 -10.06 15.87 13.90
N TYR A 201 -10.43 14.60 14.08
CA TYR A 201 -10.57 13.62 13.01
C TYR A 201 -11.64 12.59 13.35
N LEU A 202 -12.23 11.92 12.33
CA LEU A 202 -13.23 10.88 12.54
C LEU A 202 -12.63 9.66 13.26
N ALA A 203 -13.33 9.20 14.29
CA ALA A 203 -12.94 8.05 15.10
C ALA A 203 -13.33 6.74 14.43
N PHE A 204 -12.38 6.08 13.78
CA PHE A 204 -12.51 4.69 13.33
C PHE A 204 -11.13 4.00 13.38
N PRO A 205 -11.11 2.67 13.58
CA PRO A 205 -9.85 1.95 13.67
C PRO A 205 -9.11 1.95 12.33
N VAL A 206 -7.82 2.24 12.38
CA VAL A 206 -6.91 2.21 11.24
C VAL A 206 -5.83 1.18 11.52
N THR A 207 -5.61 0.26 10.58
CA THR A 207 -4.52 -0.71 10.64
C THR A 207 -3.25 -0.10 10.07
N TRP A 208 -2.44 0.51 10.92
CA TRP A 208 -1.18 1.13 10.55
C TRP A 208 -0.12 0.09 10.20
N VAL A 209 0.71 0.37 9.20
CA VAL A 209 1.82 -0.51 8.83
C VAL A 209 2.98 0.31 8.28
N ALA A 210 4.20 0.00 8.69
CA ALA A 210 5.37 0.64 8.13
C ALA A 210 5.62 0.19 6.68
N GLY A 211 6.02 1.13 5.80
CA GLY A 211 6.33 0.81 4.41
C GLY A 211 7.42 -0.25 4.26
N ALA A 212 8.36 -0.29 5.21
CA ALA A 212 9.39 -1.32 5.28
C ALA A 212 8.81 -2.73 5.54
N ASP A 213 7.77 -2.84 6.37
CA ASP A 213 7.10 -4.12 6.64
C ASP A 213 6.25 -4.57 5.45
N VAL A 214 5.59 -3.65 4.76
CA VAL A 214 4.89 -3.98 3.50
C VAL A 214 5.86 -4.51 2.46
N ALA A 215 7.05 -3.93 2.35
CA ALA A 215 8.10 -4.42 1.46
C ALA A 215 8.57 -5.81 1.89
N MET A 216 8.86 -6.01 3.18
CA MET A 216 9.27 -7.31 3.74
C MET A 216 8.22 -8.38 3.45
N GLY A 217 6.95 -8.11 3.71
CA GLY A 217 5.85 -9.04 3.45
C GLY A 217 5.67 -9.35 1.96
N SER A 218 5.80 -8.35 1.08
CA SER A 218 5.73 -8.54 -0.38
C SER A 218 6.87 -9.40 -0.91
N ILE A 219 8.08 -9.21 -0.38
CA ILE A 219 9.25 -10.02 -0.71
C ILE A 219 9.10 -11.46 -0.17
N ALA A 220 8.58 -11.61 1.04
CA ALA A 220 8.26 -12.92 1.59
C ALA A 220 7.20 -13.65 0.77
N ALA A 221 6.18 -12.93 0.27
CA ALA A 221 5.16 -13.46 -0.62
C ALA A 221 5.74 -13.88 -1.98
N LEU A 222 6.71 -13.12 -2.51
CA LEU A 222 7.46 -13.49 -3.71
C LEU A 222 8.18 -14.84 -3.54
N ASP A 223 8.73 -15.10 -2.36
CA ASP A 223 9.54 -16.29 -2.08
C ASP A 223 8.70 -17.51 -1.64
N LYS A 224 7.69 -17.30 -0.80
CA LYS A 224 6.98 -18.36 -0.07
C LYS A 224 5.48 -18.43 -0.38
N GLY A 225 4.92 -17.41 -1.05
CA GLY A 225 3.49 -17.33 -1.32
C GLY A 225 3.01 -18.45 -2.24
N VAL A 226 1.71 -18.61 -2.34
CA VAL A 226 1.02 -19.56 -3.20
C VAL A 226 0.14 -18.81 -4.19
N ALA A 227 0.14 -19.23 -5.46
CA ALA A 227 -0.69 -18.65 -6.49
C ALA A 227 -2.17 -18.62 -6.08
N GLY A 228 -2.85 -17.50 -6.31
CA GLY A 228 -4.23 -17.29 -5.93
C GLY A 228 -4.47 -16.95 -4.46
N GLU A 229 -3.49 -17.10 -3.57
CA GLU A 229 -3.63 -16.64 -2.18
C GLU A 229 -3.56 -15.12 -2.07
N ARG A 230 -4.17 -14.60 -1.01
CA ARG A 230 -4.16 -13.19 -0.58
C ARG A 230 -3.44 -13.07 0.74
N TYR A 231 -2.60 -12.08 0.89
CA TYR A 231 -1.83 -11.84 2.11
C TYR A 231 -2.10 -10.46 2.69
N LEU A 232 -2.46 -10.42 3.97
CA LEU A 232 -2.71 -9.18 4.68
C LEU A 232 -1.41 -8.61 5.24
N LEU A 233 -0.99 -7.44 4.75
CA LEU A 233 0.21 -6.76 5.21
C LEU A 233 -0.16 -5.56 6.08
N VAL A 234 -0.42 -5.82 7.37
CA VAL A 234 -0.80 -4.81 8.37
C VAL A 234 0.14 -4.86 9.57
N GLY A 235 0.11 -3.84 10.41
CA GLY A 235 0.81 -3.83 11.67
C GLY A 235 0.21 -4.78 12.70
N ARG A 236 0.73 -4.73 13.91
CA ARG A 236 0.29 -5.60 15.02
C ARG A 236 -1.15 -5.28 15.43
N PRO A 237 -1.93 -6.26 15.90
CA PRO A 237 -3.32 -6.04 16.32
C PRO A 237 -3.47 -4.98 17.41
N GLU A 238 -2.53 -4.92 18.35
CA GLU A 238 -2.47 -3.94 19.44
C GLU A 238 -2.21 -2.52 18.94
N ASP A 239 -1.65 -2.36 17.75
CA ASP A 239 -1.28 -1.09 17.12
C ASP A 239 -2.42 -0.53 16.23
N THR A 240 -3.65 -0.96 16.47
CA THR A 240 -4.83 -0.42 15.77
C THR A 240 -5.31 0.84 16.49
N PHE A 241 -5.01 1.99 15.95
CA PHE A 241 -5.42 3.30 16.44
C PHE A 241 -6.37 3.99 15.46
N SER A 242 -7.16 4.96 15.95
CA SER A 242 -7.80 5.93 15.05
C SER A 242 -6.73 6.83 14.40
N THR A 243 -7.09 7.59 13.40
CA THR A 243 -6.16 8.59 12.81
C THR A 243 -5.73 9.61 13.86
N ALA A 244 -6.67 10.11 14.69
CA ALA A 244 -6.34 11.01 15.81
C ALA A 244 -5.43 10.33 16.84
N GLY A 245 -5.72 9.07 17.20
CA GLY A 245 -4.89 8.28 18.10
C GLY A 245 -3.48 8.09 17.57
N GLY A 246 -3.32 7.79 16.29
CA GLY A 246 -2.01 7.66 15.63
C GLY A 246 -1.23 8.99 15.62
N ILE A 247 -1.90 10.12 15.33
CA ILE A 247 -1.27 11.44 15.40
C ILE A 247 -0.85 11.77 16.85
N ASN A 248 -1.73 11.51 17.83
CA ASN A 248 -1.43 11.76 19.23
C ASN A 248 -0.23 10.96 19.72
N ARG A 249 -0.12 9.70 19.29
CA ARG A 249 1.05 8.87 19.59
C ARG A 249 2.31 9.40 18.93
N ALA A 250 2.22 9.87 17.67
CA ALA A 250 3.35 10.50 16.97
C ALA A 250 3.81 11.80 17.68
N CYS A 251 2.88 12.64 18.15
CA CYS A 251 3.17 13.85 18.94
C CYS A 251 3.89 13.50 20.24
N GLU A 252 3.40 12.50 20.98
CA GLU A 252 4.01 12.03 22.23
C GLU A 252 5.47 11.59 22.01
N ILE A 253 5.72 10.72 21.01
CA ILE A 253 7.07 10.25 20.68
C ILE A 253 7.99 11.39 20.22
N ALA A 254 7.43 12.36 19.48
CA ALA A 254 8.18 13.52 19.00
C ALA A 254 8.44 14.59 20.06
N GLY A 255 7.79 14.51 21.24
CA GLY A 255 7.84 15.56 22.28
C GLY A 255 7.07 16.83 21.89
N ILE A 256 6.00 16.70 21.10
CA ILE A 256 5.18 17.81 20.60
C ILE A 256 3.91 17.90 21.46
N ASP A 257 3.68 19.10 22.05
CA ASP A 257 2.47 19.36 22.83
C ASP A 257 1.30 19.75 21.91
N HIS A 258 0.72 18.74 21.27
CA HIS A 258 -0.48 18.88 20.45
C HIS A 258 -1.34 17.62 20.57
N ARG A 259 -2.66 17.80 20.60
CA ARG A 259 -3.64 16.71 20.65
C ARG A 259 -4.71 16.90 19.58
N VAL A 260 -5.09 15.79 18.98
CA VAL A 260 -6.17 15.69 18.00
C VAL A 260 -7.34 14.97 18.66
N GLU A 261 -8.53 15.53 18.54
CA GLU A 261 -9.77 14.97 19.08
C GLU A 261 -10.34 13.90 18.14
N ASP A 262 -10.78 12.78 18.72
CA ASP A 262 -11.57 11.76 18.02
C ASP A 262 -13.04 12.17 17.99
N LEU A 263 -13.63 12.25 16.78
CA LEU A 263 -15.03 12.60 16.56
C LEU A 263 -15.85 11.35 16.25
N ASP A 264 -16.91 11.10 17.04
CA ASP A 264 -17.89 10.08 16.70
C ASP A 264 -18.70 10.53 15.47
N TYR A 265 -18.63 9.76 14.40
CA TYR A 265 -19.33 10.06 13.13
C TYR A 265 -20.86 10.18 13.28
N ARG A 266 -21.45 9.67 14.37
CA ARG A 266 -22.88 9.72 14.68
C ARG A 266 -23.33 11.02 15.32
N THR A 267 -22.42 11.84 15.84
CA THR A 267 -22.74 13.04 16.63
C THR A 267 -23.44 14.10 15.78
N ASP A 268 -22.92 14.37 14.59
CA ASP A 268 -23.50 15.32 13.63
C ASP A 268 -23.10 14.86 12.21
N PRO A 269 -23.82 13.88 11.65
CA PRO A 269 -23.44 13.28 10.37
C PRO A 269 -23.45 14.27 9.20
N GLU A 270 -24.33 15.29 9.22
CA GLU A 270 -24.43 16.28 8.15
C GLU A 270 -23.20 17.22 8.16
N ALA A 271 -22.88 17.82 9.33
CA ALA A 271 -21.72 18.68 9.48
C ALA A 271 -20.40 17.92 9.23
N LEU A 272 -20.30 16.68 9.73
CA LEU A 272 -19.11 15.85 9.53
C LEU A 272 -18.97 15.41 8.06
N THR A 273 -20.06 15.16 7.36
CA THR A 273 -20.02 14.90 5.91
C THR A 273 -19.54 16.12 5.13
N ALA A 274 -19.98 17.32 5.51
CA ALA A 274 -19.53 18.56 4.89
C ALA A 274 -18.03 18.82 5.13
N GLU A 275 -17.51 18.47 6.32
CA GLU A 275 -16.09 18.67 6.69
C GLU A 275 -15.16 17.59 6.10
N PHE A 276 -15.51 16.33 6.23
CA PHE A 276 -14.63 15.18 5.90
C PHE A 276 -14.97 14.52 4.55
N GLY A 277 -16.12 14.82 4.00
CA GLY A 277 -16.61 14.25 2.76
C GLY A 277 -17.33 12.91 2.93
N PRO A 278 -18.19 12.52 1.97
CA PRO A 278 -19.04 11.34 2.07
C PRO A 278 -18.22 10.03 2.08
N THR A 279 -17.09 9.98 1.40
CA THR A 279 -16.25 8.79 1.34
C THR A 279 -15.68 8.44 2.71
N LEU A 280 -15.12 9.42 3.44
CA LEU A 280 -14.54 9.16 4.76
C LEU A 280 -15.62 8.83 5.78
N MET A 281 -16.79 9.44 5.69
CA MET A 281 -17.95 9.09 6.52
C MET A 281 -18.41 7.64 6.28
N ALA A 282 -18.50 7.20 5.04
CA ALA A 282 -18.84 5.82 4.70
C ALA A 282 -17.80 4.81 5.23
N ILE A 283 -16.51 5.16 5.19
CA ILE A 283 -15.44 4.34 5.78
C ILE A 283 -15.61 4.24 7.30
N ALA A 284 -15.87 5.34 8.00
CA ALA A 284 -16.07 5.35 9.45
C ALA A 284 -17.29 4.49 9.84
N GLU A 285 -18.39 4.60 9.11
CA GLU A 285 -19.59 3.80 9.31
C GLU A 285 -19.34 2.30 9.07
N ALA A 286 -18.65 1.94 7.99
CA ALA A 286 -18.30 0.55 7.68
C ALA A 286 -17.34 -0.03 8.75
N ALA A 287 -16.34 0.74 9.16
CA ALA A 287 -15.39 0.33 10.20
C ALA A 287 -16.06 0.08 11.55
N ALA A 288 -17.09 0.87 11.90
CA ALA A 288 -17.86 0.66 13.14
C ALA A 288 -18.67 -0.65 13.13
N LYS A 289 -19.01 -1.18 11.95
CA LYS A 289 -19.70 -2.46 11.78
C LYS A 289 -18.75 -3.66 11.80
N THR A 290 -17.44 -3.42 11.68
CA THR A 290 -16.43 -4.48 11.64
C THR A 290 -16.32 -5.16 13.01
N LYS A 291 -16.67 -6.46 13.07
CA LYS A 291 -16.69 -7.23 14.32
C LYS A 291 -15.33 -7.76 14.75
N ARG A 292 -14.39 -7.88 13.82
CA ARG A 292 -13.09 -8.48 14.06
C ARG A 292 -11.96 -7.50 13.70
N LYS A 293 -11.01 -7.34 14.62
CA LYS A 293 -9.75 -6.68 14.30
C LYS A 293 -8.89 -7.61 13.47
N PRO A 294 -8.21 -7.15 12.41
CA PRO A 294 -7.21 -7.95 11.71
C PRO A 294 -6.20 -8.50 12.72
N ARG A 295 -5.93 -9.79 12.68
CA ARG A 295 -4.92 -10.43 13.53
C ARG A 295 -3.67 -10.69 12.71
N ALA A 296 -2.54 -10.13 13.09
CA ALA A 296 -1.27 -10.38 12.44
C ALA A 296 -0.64 -11.71 12.89
N SER A 297 -0.90 -12.14 14.13
CA SER A 297 -0.14 -13.23 14.77
C SER A 297 -0.58 -14.66 14.45
N ASP A 298 -1.79 -14.87 13.95
CA ASP A 298 -2.36 -16.20 13.68
C ASP A 298 -3.06 -16.33 12.32
N ASN A 299 -2.96 -15.34 11.45
CA ASN A 299 -3.53 -15.35 10.11
C ASN A 299 -2.66 -16.13 9.10
N LEU A 300 -3.18 -16.33 7.89
CA LEU A 300 -2.47 -17.00 6.81
C LEU A 300 -1.12 -16.34 6.51
N THR A 301 -1.09 -15.00 6.49
CA THR A 301 0.12 -14.21 6.18
C THR A 301 1.26 -14.55 7.14
N THR A 302 1.00 -14.56 8.45
CA THR A 302 2.01 -14.92 9.46
C THR A 302 2.45 -16.38 9.32
N ARG A 303 1.49 -17.31 9.21
CA ARG A 303 1.80 -18.75 9.09
C ARG A 303 2.57 -19.11 7.83
N ARG A 304 2.17 -18.53 6.68
CA ARG A 304 2.76 -18.85 5.37
C ARG A 304 4.06 -18.11 5.14
N LEU A 305 4.10 -16.81 5.42
CA LEU A 305 5.22 -15.95 5.07
C LEU A 305 6.23 -15.78 6.20
N GLY A 306 5.84 -16.03 7.46
CA GLY A 306 6.61 -15.65 8.64
C GLY A 306 6.61 -14.14 8.84
N TYR A 307 5.50 -13.48 8.48
CA TYR A 307 5.37 -12.03 8.58
C TYR A 307 5.26 -11.59 10.05
N ASP A 308 6.19 -10.76 10.48
CA ASP A 308 6.24 -10.16 11.83
C ASP A 308 6.58 -8.67 11.70
N PRO A 309 5.58 -7.79 11.64
CA PRO A 309 5.79 -6.36 11.47
C PRO A 309 6.35 -5.73 12.75
N MET A 310 7.11 -4.65 12.59
CA MET A 310 7.55 -3.82 13.72
C MET A 310 6.35 -3.22 14.47
N SER A 311 6.57 -2.74 15.71
CA SER A 311 5.56 -2.00 16.44
C SER A 311 5.26 -0.66 15.76
N PHE A 312 4.05 -0.14 15.96
CA PHE A 312 3.68 1.20 15.47
C PHE A 312 4.63 2.28 16.00
N ASP A 313 5.02 2.18 17.26
CA ASP A 313 5.96 3.08 17.89
C ASP A 313 7.33 3.09 17.21
N ASP A 314 7.87 1.93 16.87
CA ASP A 314 9.16 1.85 16.19
C ASP A 314 9.08 2.44 14.78
N GLY A 315 7.98 2.15 14.07
CA GLY A 315 7.69 2.79 12.78
C GLY A 315 7.58 4.30 12.87
N LEU A 316 6.93 4.83 13.93
CA LEU A 316 6.85 6.28 14.19
C LEU A 316 8.21 6.88 14.51
N ARG A 317 9.06 6.22 15.29
CA ARG A 317 10.44 6.69 15.55
C ARG A 317 11.24 6.83 14.25
N LEU A 318 11.12 5.85 13.35
CA LEU A 318 11.76 5.93 12.05
C LEU A 318 11.21 7.09 11.20
N LEU A 319 9.89 7.27 11.16
CA LEU A 319 9.26 8.39 10.44
C LEU A 319 9.72 9.74 10.99
N ILE A 320 9.69 9.90 12.32
CA ILE A 320 10.06 11.17 12.99
C ILE A 320 11.52 11.51 12.76
N SER A 321 12.44 10.52 12.89
CA SER A 321 13.86 10.71 12.57
C SER A 321 14.05 11.18 11.14
N TRP A 322 13.45 10.47 10.19
CA TRP A 322 13.52 10.82 8.77
C TRP A 322 12.94 12.22 8.46
N LEU A 323 11.82 12.61 9.08
CA LEU A 323 11.25 13.94 8.91
C LEU A 323 12.15 15.05 9.49
N ARG A 324 12.85 14.79 10.60
CA ARG A 324 13.81 15.71 11.19
C ARG A 324 15.05 15.86 10.33
N GLU A 325 15.59 14.78 9.81
CA GLU A 325 16.73 14.79 8.87
C GLU A 325 16.42 15.60 7.59
N LEU A 326 15.17 15.58 7.14
CA LEU A 326 14.69 16.38 6.02
C LEU A 326 14.35 17.83 6.39
N GLY A 327 14.49 18.26 7.64
CA GLY A 327 14.05 19.57 8.13
C GLY A 327 12.54 19.80 7.99
N LYS A 328 11.75 18.72 8.04
CA LYS A 328 10.28 18.78 7.90
C LYS A 328 9.55 18.74 9.25
N LEU A 329 10.26 18.43 10.33
CA LEU A 329 9.72 18.38 11.68
C LEU A 329 10.72 19.01 12.68
#